data_1be0ec6c382d8d7cf7d017701c8ea579
#
_entry.id   1be0ec6c382d8d7cf7d017701c8ea579
#
_cell.length_a   1.000
_cell.length_b   1.000
_cell.length_c   1.000
_cell.angle_alpha   90.00
_cell.angle_beta   90.00
_cell.angle_gamma   90.00
#
_symmetry.space_group_name_H-M   'P 1'
#
loop_
_entity.id
_entity.type
_entity.pdbx_description
1 polymer ?
#
loop_
_entity_poly.entity_id
_entity_poly.type
_entity_poly.pdbx_seq_one_letter_code
_entity_poly.pdbx_strand_id
1 'polypeptide(L)'
;DRTVNYEWWGYPFNESKLGNDYRVCWEGYVDVEKTDSIRFFVDAQGAYRLWIDGTLALDASQSQSFDVRNTAISAKKGDAKHIRLEFCNQRSTPAEIRMGYAYQSDIDFSEAKRLAAKADLVVFCAGLDGSIELEGRDRPFDLPYGQDMLIQELVKVNPKLIVAIHAGGGINMTRWIDQVPAVVHA
;
A
#
# COMPACT_ATOMS: atom_id res chain seq x y z
N ASP A 1 -4.95 1.44 -20.54
CA ASP A 1 -3.92 0.89 -19.65
C ASP A 1 -4.55 -0.14 -18.73
N ARG A 2 -3.84 -1.24 -18.50
CA ARG A 2 -4.29 -2.30 -17.58
C ARG A 2 -3.77 -2.09 -16.16
N THR A 3 -2.89 -1.10 -15.97
CA THR A 3 -2.27 -0.80 -14.68
C THR A 3 -2.28 0.71 -14.44
N VAL A 4 -2.50 1.11 -13.20
CA VAL A 4 -2.26 2.48 -12.74
C VAL A 4 -0.93 2.46 -12.00
N ASN A 5 0.11 2.96 -12.65
CA ASN A 5 1.45 3.09 -12.09
C ASN A 5 2.14 4.25 -12.81
N TYR A 6 2.01 5.45 -12.24
CA TYR A 6 2.46 6.68 -12.86
C TYR A 6 3.28 7.50 -11.88
N GLU A 7 4.38 8.02 -12.39
CA GLU A 7 5.25 8.95 -11.72
C GLU A 7 5.56 10.10 -12.67
N TRP A 8 5.37 11.33 -12.21
CA TRP A 8 5.59 12.53 -13.00
C TRP A 8 6.63 13.43 -12.34
N TRP A 9 7.76 13.60 -13.03
CA TRP A 9 8.79 14.55 -12.67
C TRP A 9 8.58 15.83 -13.48
N GLY A 10 7.90 16.81 -12.91
CA GLY A 10 7.54 18.04 -13.62
C GLY A 10 6.16 17.98 -14.28
N TYR A 11 6.02 18.57 -15.47
CA TYR A 11 4.75 18.65 -16.17
C TYR A 11 4.43 17.35 -16.93
N PRO A 12 3.32 16.67 -16.64
CA PRO A 12 3.03 15.35 -17.24
C PRO A 12 2.64 15.42 -18.72
N PHE A 13 2.22 16.60 -19.22
CA PHE A 13 1.71 16.77 -20.56
C PHE A 13 2.32 18.00 -21.21
N ASN A 14 3.40 17.78 -21.94
CA ASN A 14 4.00 18.78 -22.85
C ASN A 14 3.81 20.26 -22.46
N GLU A 15 4.52 20.60 -21.44
CA GLU A 15 5.16 21.86 -21.12
C GLU A 15 4.36 23.13 -20.87
N SER A 16 3.13 23.32 -21.28
CA SER A 16 2.67 24.70 -21.23
C SER A 16 1.23 24.98 -20.87
N LYS A 17 0.37 23.96 -20.77
CA LYS A 17 -1.07 24.22 -20.69
C LYS A 17 -1.75 23.83 -19.38
N LEU A 18 -1.20 22.90 -18.60
CA LEU A 18 -1.88 22.39 -17.41
C LEU A 18 -1.30 22.87 -16.08
N GLY A 19 -0.09 23.44 -16.08
CA GLY A 19 0.57 23.83 -14.84
C GLY A 19 0.84 22.64 -13.91
N ASN A 20 1.17 22.91 -12.66
CA ASN A 20 1.37 21.85 -11.64
C ASN A 20 0.04 21.37 -11.02
N ASP A 21 -1.07 22.02 -11.29
CA ASP A 21 -2.39 21.65 -10.81
C ASP A 21 -3.13 20.90 -11.93
N TYR A 22 -3.18 19.59 -11.84
CA TYR A 22 -3.91 18.77 -12.80
C TYR A 22 -4.67 17.65 -12.13
N ARG A 23 -5.65 17.13 -12.84
CA ARG A 23 -6.43 15.97 -12.41
C ARG A 23 -6.38 14.91 -13.47
N VAL A 24 -6.29 13.66 -13.01
CA VAL A 24 -6.37 12.46 -13.85
C VAL A 24 -7.45 11.56 -13.30
N CYS A 25 -8.23 10.98 -14.21
CA CYS A 25 -9.24 9.99 -13.85
C CYS A 25 -8.99 8.71 -14.67
N TRP A 26 -8.92 7.60 -13.96
CA TRP A 26 -8.95 6.26 -14.56
C TRP A 26 -10.29 5.62 -14.23
N GLU A 27 -10.89 5.03 -15.25
CA GLU A 27 -12.17 4.35 -15.12
C GLU A 27 -12.13 3.04 -15.89
N GLY A 28 -12.63 1.97 -15.28
CA GLY A 28 -12.60 0.65 -15.88
C GLY A 28 -13.23 -0.41 -14.99
N TYR A 29 -12.99 -1.66 -15.33
CA TYR A 29 -13.55 -2.80 -14.62
C TYR A 29 -12.46 -3.78 -14.21
N VAL A 30 -12.68 -4.40 -13.04
CA VAL A 30 -11.93 -5.57 -12.58
C VAL A 30 -12.85 -6.77 -12.70
N ASP A 31 -12.52 -7.68 -13.60
CA ASP A 31 -13.21 -8.96 -13.74
C ASP A 31 -12.84 -9.87 -12.57
N VAL A 32 -13.85 -10.37 -11.86
CA VAL A 32 -13.65 -11.19 -10.67
C VAL A 32 -13.51 -12.66 -11.06
N GLU A 33 -12.29 -13.19 -10.93
CA GLU A 33 -11.93 -14.55 -11.36
C GLU A 33 -12.34 -15.63 -10.34
N LYS A 34 -12.47 -15.26 -9.06
CA LYS A 34 -12.88 -16.16 -7.98
C LYS A 34 -13.72 -15.45 -6.92
N THR A 35 -14.59 -16.20 -6.25
CA THR A 35 -15.36 -15.67 -5.11
C THR A 35 -14.44 -15.52 -3.92
N ASP A 36 -14.18 -14.28 -3.51
CA ASP A 36 -13.27 -13.93 -2.43
C ASP A 36 -13.46 -12.48 -1.97
N SER A 37 -12.73 -12.06 -0.98
CA SER A 37 -12.52 -10.65 -0.68
C SER A 37 -11.37 -10.11 -1.55
N ILE A 38 -11.61 -9.01 -2.26
CA ILE A 38 -10.60 -8.30 -3.04
C ILE A 38 -10.15 -7.09 -2.24
N ARG A 39 -8.85 -7.01 -2.02
CA ARG A 39 -8.21 -5.84 -1.36
C ARG A 39 -7.57 -4.97 -2.42
N PHE A 40 -7.98 -3.70 -2.45
CA PHE A 40 -7.40 -2.67 -3.28
C PHE A 40 -6.40 -1.86 -2.47
N PHE A 41 -5.26 -1.57 -3.05
CA PHE A 41 -4.18 -0.76 -2.49
C PHE A 41 -4.00 0.46 -3.39
N VAL A 42 -3.86 1.63 -2.78
CA VAL A 42 -3.47 2.85 -3.46
C VAL A 42 -2.35 3.50 -2.68
N ASP A 43 -1.26 3.80 -3.35
CA ASP A 43 -0.20 4.66 -2.86
C ASP A 43 -0.06 5.86 -3.79
N ALA A 44 0.07 7.06 -3.22
CA ALA A 44 0.14 8.27 -4.01
C ALA A 44 0.87 9.42 -3.29
N GLN A 45 1.61 10.21 -4.07
CA GLN A 45 2.06 11.54 -3.70
C GLN A 45 1.10 12.55 -4.37
N GLY A 46 0.06 12.93 -3.63
CA GLY A 46 -1.03 13.79 -4.08
C GLY A 46 -2.39 13.33 -3.55
N ALA A 47 -3.41 14.14 -3.80
CA ALA A 47 -4.77 13.85 -3.36
C ALA A 47 -5.44 12.84 -4.29
N TYR A 48 -6.19 11.90 -3.74
CA TYR A 48 -6.93 10.94 -4.56
C TYR A 48 -8.24 10.48 -3.92
N ARG A 49 -9.11 9.89 -4.74
CA ARG A 49 -10.31 9.17 -4.32
C ARG A 49 -10.50 7.92 -5.16
N LEU A 50 -10.89 6.85 -4.52
CA LEU A 50 -11.24 5.58 -5.17
C LEU A 50 -12.71 5.27 -4.94
N TRP A 51 -13.45 5.04 -6.02
CA TRP A 51 -14.81 4.49 -5.98
C TRP A 51 -14.81 3.07 -6.53
N ILE A 52 -15.62 2.23 -5.91
CA ILE A 52 -15.89 0.87 -6.34
C ILE A 52 -17.41 0.71 -6.43
N ASP A 53 -17.90 0.33 -7.61
CA ASP A 53 -19.33 0.23 -7.90
C ASP A 53 -20.11 1.51 -7.50
N GLY A 54 -19.52 2.68 -7.75
CA GLY A 54 -20.08 3.99 -7.43
C GLY A 54 -20.02 4.39 -5.95
N THR A 55 -19.56 3.51 -5.06
CA THR A 55 -19.38 3.80 -3.65
C THR A 55 -17.97 4.33 -3.39
N LEU A 56 -17.83 5.43 -2.66
CA LEU A 56 -16.54 5.98 -2.26
C LEU A 56 -15.88 5.01 -1.26
N ALA A 57 -14.81 4.37 -1.70
CA ALA A 57 -14.10 3.34 -0.96
C ALA A 57 -12.85 3.87 -0.23
N LEU A 58 -12.14 4.82 -0.85
CA LEU A 58 -11.02 5.53 -0.23
C LEU A 58 -11.13 7.03 -0.53
N ASP A 59 -10.93 7.86 0.48
CA ASP A 59 -10.85 9.31 0.35
C ASP A 59 -9.55 9.84 0.99
N ALA A 60 -8.61 10.21 0.14
CA ALA A 60 -7.37 10.91 0.48
C ALA A 60 -7.34 12.31 -0.13
N SER A 61 -8.51 12.95 -0.32
CA SER A 61 -8.63 14.25 -0.98
C SER A 61 -7.96 15.42 -0.25
N GLN A 62 -7.61 15.22 1.01
CA GLN A 62 -6.88 16.19 1.83
C GLN A 62 -5.40 15.83 2.00
N SER A 63 -4.94 14.74 1.38
CA SER A 63 -3.53 14.36 1.47
C SER A 63 -2.64 15.33 0.70
N GLN A 64 -1.59 15.80 1.35
CA GLN A 64 -0.57 16.68 0.78
C GLN A 64 0.83 16.04 0.76
N SER A 65 0.94 14.84 1.30
CA SER A 65 2.15 14.05 1.36
C SER A 65 1.91 12.66 0.78
N PHE A 66 2.93 11.84 0.75
CA PHE A 66 2.80 10.45 0.34
C PHE A 66 1.83 9.71 1.29
N ASP A 67 0.83 9.05 0.72
CA ASP A 67 -0.26 8.37 1.43
C ASP A 67 -0.41 6.94 0.90
N VAL A 68 -0.55 5.98 1.79
CA VAL A 68 -0.79 4.57 1.45
C VAL A 68 -2.05 4.10 2.14
N ARG A 69 -3.05 3.74 1.34
CA ARG A 69 -4.33 3.23 1.87
C ARG A 69 -4.74 1.94 1.19
N ASN A 70 -5.57 1.21 1.88
CA ASN A 70 -6.21 0.03 1.32
C ASN A 70 -7.65 -0.10 1.80
N THR A 71 -8.44 -0.81 1.03
CA THR A 71 -9.82 -1.21 1.35
C THR A 71 -10.08 -2.59 0.82
N ALA A 72 -11.05 -3.29 1.39
CA ALA A 72 -11.43 -4.62 0.94
C ALA A 72 -12.93 -4.69 0.69
N ILE A 73 -13.31 -5.39 -0.36
CA ILE A 73 -14.70 -5.67 -0.73
C ILE A 73 -14.90 -7.16 -0.93
N SER A 74 -16.08 -7.66 -0.63
CA SER A 74 -16.49 -9.02 -1.03
C SER A 74 -16.92 -9.03 -2.50
N ALA A 75 -16.47 -10.01 -3.24
CA ALA A 75 -16.83 -10.17 -4.65
C ALA A 75 -17.08 -11.64 -5.00
N LYS A 76 -17.93 -11.87 -5.97
CA LYS A 76 -18.27 -13.22 -6.45
C LYS A 76 -17.63 -13.44 -7.82
N LYS A 77 -17.19 -14.67 -8.08
CA LYS A 77 -16.70 -15.05 -9.41
C LYS A 77 -17.73 -14.69 -10.48
N GLY A 78 -17.25 -13.99 -11.51
CA GLY A 78 -18.06 -13.49 -12.63
C GLY A 78 -18.62 -12.09 -12.43
N ASP A 79 -18.45 -11.48 -11.25
CA ASP A 79 -18.72 -10.04 -11.08
C ASP A 79 -17.74 -9.23 -11.94
N ALA A 80 -18.17 -8.06 -12.38
CA ALA A 80 -17.29 -7.01 -12.93
C ALA A 80 -17.39 -5.80 -12.02
N LYS A 81 -16.34 -5.50 -11.26
CA LYS A 81 -16.30 -4.37 -10.34
C LYS A 81 -15.90 -3.10 -11.07
N HIS A 82 -16.81 -2.14 -11.12
CA HIS A 82 -16.51 -0.84 -11.70
C HIS A 82 -15.59 -0.05 -10.78
N ILE A 83 -14.44 0.35 -11.31
CA ILE A 83 -13.41 1.10 -10.58
C ILE A 83 -13.29 2.48 -11.20
N ARG A 84 -13.34 3.51 -10.36
CA ARG A 84 -13.01 4.88 -10.73
C ARG A 84 -12.01 5.43 -9.73
N LEU A 85 -10.83 5.79 -10.22
CA LEU A 85 -9.76 6.42 -9.44
C LEU A 85 -9.54 7.83 -9.95
N GLU A 86 -9.72 8.81 -9.09
CA GLU A 86 -9.36 10.21 -9.36
C GLU A 86 -8.09 10.57 -8.60
N PHE A 87 -7.17 11.21 -9.28
CA PHE A 87 -5.95 11.78 -8.71
C PHE A 87 -5.89 13.27 -9.01
N CYS A 88 -5.47 14.04 -8.03
CA CYS A 88 -5.27 15.47 -8.13
C CYS A 88 -3.87 15.83 -7.63
N ASN A 89 -3.02 16.29 -8.53
CA ASN A 89 -1.78 16.91 -8.12
C ASN A 89 -2.06 18.35 -7.67
N GLN A 90 -1.65 18.67 -6.44
CA GLN A 90 -1.74 20.01 -5.87
C GLN A 90 -0.32 20.56 -5.66
N ARG A 91 0.40 20.78 -6.78
CA ARG A 91 1.75 21.37 -6.81
C ARG A 91 2.87 20.49 -6.22
N SER A 92 2.65 19.20 -6.00
CA SER A 92 3.74 18.31 -5.59
C SER A 92 4.57 17.89 -6.79
N THR A 93 5.88 17.90 -6.62
CA THR A 93 6.83 17.29 -7.54
C THR A 93 7.84 16.47 -6.72
N PRO A 94 8.03 15.20 -7.01
CA PRO A 94 7.30 14.40 -7.99
C PRO A 94 5.84 14.15 -7.56
N ALA A 95 4.94 13.99 -8.53
CA ALA A 95 3.61 13.45 -8.31
C ALA A 95 3.61 11.98 -8.74
N GLU A 96 3.00 11.13 -7.94
CA GLU A 96 2.89 9.72 -8.28
C GLU A 96 1.60 9.11 -7.79
N ILE A 97 1.15 8.07 -8.46
CA ILE A 97 0.05 7.23 -8.01
C ILE A 97 0.21 5.81 -8.55
N ARG A 98 -0.01 4.85 -7.67
CA ARG A 98 -0.08 3.44 -7.99
C ARG A 98 -1.35 2.86 -7.42
N MET A 99 -1.98 1.97 -8.16
CA MET A 99 -3.10 1.17 -7.68
C MET A 99 -2.91 -0.28 -8.07
N GLY A 100 -3.14 -1.16 -7.12
CA GLY A 100 -3.16 -2.60 -7.33
C GLY A 100 -4.28 -3.26 -6.54
N TYR A 101 -4.52 -4.52 -6.82
CA TYR A 101 -5.42 -5.34 -6.03
C TYR A 101 -4.89 -6.77 -5.88
N ALA A 102 -5.33 -7.43 -4.80
CA ALA A 102 -5.08 -8.84 -4.57
C ALA A 102 -6.31 -9.49 -3.95
N TYR A 103 -6.53 -10.76 -4.25
CA TYR A 103 -7.50 -11.55 -3.51
C TYR A 103 -6.97 -11.88 -2.12
N GLN A 104 -7.82 -11.87 -1.11
CA GLN A 104 -7.42 -12.16 0.26
C GLN A 104 -6.79 -13.56 0.40
N SER A 105 -7.29 -14.54 -0.36
CA SER A 105 -6.72 -15.89 -0.39
C SER A 105 -5.36 -15.99 -1.07
N ASP A 106 -4.94 -14.99 -1.86
CA ASP A 106 -3.62 -14.94 -2.49
C ASP A 106 -2.58 -14.26 -1.59
N ILE A 107 -3.04 -13.57 -0.55
CA ILE A 107 -2.16 -13.07 0.53
C ILE A 107 -1.88 -14.26 1.44
N ASP A 108 -1.01 -15.15 0.98
CA ASP A 108 -0.70 -16.40 1.67
C ASP A 108 0.66 -16.31 2.38
N PHE A 109 0.61 -16.37 3.70
CA PHE A 109 1.79 -16.44 4.55
C PHE A 109 2.10 -17.87 5.01
N SER A 110 1.47 -18.89 4.43
CA SER A 110 1.57 -20.29 4.88
C SER A 110 3.00 -20.80 4.87
N GLU A 111 3.76 -20.50 3.83
CA GLU A 111 5.16 -20.94 3.73
C GLU A 111 6.05 -20.21 4.76
N ALA A 112 5.89 -18.91 4.93
CA ALA A 112 6.62 -18.14 5.93
C ALA A 112 6.31 -18.65 7.35
N LYS A 113 5.05 -18.92 7.65
CA LYS A 113 4.60 -19.50 8.93
C LYS A 113 5.16 -20.91 9.15
N ARG A 114 5.16 -21.73 8.10
CA ARG A 114 5.71 -23.10 8.14
C ARG A 114 7.22 -23.10 8.45
N LEU A 115 7.96 -22.18 7.85
CA LEU A 115 9.40 -22.01 8.11
C LEU A 115 9.63 -21.45 9.52
N ALA A 116 8.91 -20.41 9.89
CA ALA A 116 9.00 -19.78 11.20
C ALA A 116 8.72 -20.75 12.36
N ALA A 117 7.69 -21.60 12.20
CA ALA A 117 7.33 -22.59 13.22
C ALA A 117 8.44 -23.65 13.50
N LYS A 118 9.35 -23.86 12.55
CA LYS A 118 10.46 -24.83 12.65
C LYS A 118 11.78 -24.20 13.08
N ALA A 119 11.86 -22.86 13.06
CA ALA A 119 13.07 -22.13 13.38
C ALA A 119 13.25 -21.99 14.90
N ASP A 120 14.48 -22.06 15.38
CA ASP A 120 14.84 -21.78 16.78
C ASP A 120 14.63 -20.29 17.13
N LEU A 121 14.80 -19.42 16.13
CA LEU A 121 14.63 -17.99 16.20
C LEU A 121 14.22 -17.48 14.83
N VAL A 122 13.34 -16.48 14.79
CA VAL A 122 12.95 -15.79 13.56
C VAL A 122 13.43 -14.34 13.62
N VAL A 123 14.11 -13.89 12.56
CA VAL A 123 14.43 -12.48 12.35
C VAL A 123 13.63 -12.00 11.14
N PHE A 124 12.69 -11.11 11.36
CA PHE A 124 11.92 -10.48 10.30
C PHE A 124 12.52 -9.10 9.98
N CYS A 125 13.07 -8.96 8.78
CA CYS A 125 13.58 -7.69 8.30
C CYS A 125 12.43 -6.89 7.71
N ALA A 126 11.99 -5.86 8.41
CA ALA A 126 10.96 -4.91 8.01
C ALA A 126 11.60 -3.59 7.62
N GLY A 127 10.89 -2.78 6.86
CA GLY A 127 11.35 -1.42 6.58
C GLY A 127 10.80 -0.84 5.30
N LEU A 128 11.47 0.21 4.89
CA LEU A 128 11.14 1.01 3.72
C LEU A 128 12.27 0.88 2.69
N ASP A 129 11.92 0.92 1.43
CA ASP A 129 12.86 0.95 0.33
C ASP A 129 12.95 2.34 -0.32
N GLY A 130 13.87 2.51 -1.26
CA GLY A 130 14.10 3.77 -1.95
C GLY A 130 12.94 4.25 -2.83
N SER A 131 11.87 3.46 -3.01
CA SER A 131 10.66 3.92 -3.68
C SER A 131 9.72 4.67 -2.73
N ILE A 132 9.86 4.45 -1.44
CA ILE A 132 8.99 5.03 -0.40
C ILE A 132 9.75 6.06 0.43
N GLU A 133 10.99 5.79 0.81
CA GLU A 133 11.80 6.67 1.66
C GLU A 133 12.93 7.30 0.85
N LEU A 134 12.80 8.60 0.61
CA LEU A 134 13.78 9.42 -0.12
C LEU A 134 14.05 10.71 0.65
N GLU A 135 15.25 11.24 0.50
CA GLU A 135 15.61 12.54 1.03
C GLU A 135 14.70 13.65 0.46
N GLY A 136 14.21 14.52 1.34
CA GLY A 136 13.34 15.62 0.95
C GLY A 136 11.89 15.23 0.61
N ARG A 137 11.48 14.02 0.94
CA ARG A 137 10.14 13.51 0.68
C ARG A 137 9.50 12.96 1.95
N ASP A 138 8.28 13.43 2.25
CA ASP A 138 7.47 12.85 3.31
C ASP A 138 7.05 11.43 2.95
N ARG A 139 7.01 10.55 3.93
CA ARG A 139 6.62 9.16 3.79
C ARG A 139 5.55 8.77 4.80
N PRO A 140 4.81 7.68 4.57
CA PRO A 140 3.88 7.16 5.56
C PRO A 140 4.62 6.71 6.83
N PHE A 141 3.95 6.84 7.96
CA PHE A 141 4.44 6.36 9.24
C PHE A 141 4.24 4.84 9.41
N ASP A 142 3.32 4.25 8.65
CA ASP A 142 3.04 2.82 8.66
C ASP A 142 4.02 2.04 7.76
N LEU A 143 4.27 0.77 8.12
CA LEU A 143 5.00 -0.16 7.26
C LEU A 143 4.16 -0.51 6.02
N PRO A 144 4.77 -0.52 4.83
CA PRO A 144 4.07 -0.80 3.57
C PRO A 144 3.84 -2.30 3.36
N TYR A 145 3.02 -2.61 2.35
CA TYR A 145 2.91 -3.93 1.72
C TYR A 145 2.56 -5.09 2.66
N GLY A 146 1.81 -4.82 3.72
CA GLY A 146 1.33 -5.86 4.63
C GLY A 146 2.41 -6.43 5.56
N GLN A 147 3.55 -5.75 5.73
CA GLN A 147 4.60 -6.17 6.67
C GLN A 147 4.05 -6.32 8.09
N ASP A 148 3.19 -5.39 8.55
CA ASP A 148 2.50 -5.49 9.85
C ASP A 148 1.71 -6.79 9.99
N MET A 149 0.98 -7.17 8.93
CA MET A 149 0.18 -8.40 8.92
C MET A 149 1.08 -9.64 9.04
N LEU A 150 2.20 -9.66 8.33
CA LEU A 150 3.13 -10.78 8.38
C LEU A 150 3.79 -10.89 9.74
N ILE A 151 4.20 -9.79 10.38
CA ILE A 151 4.73 -9.79 11.76
C ILE A 151 3.71 -10.43 12.71
N GLN A 152 2.44 -9.99 12.64
CA GLN A 152 1.37 -10.53 13.49
C GLN A 152 1.10 -12.02 13.24
N GLU A 153 1.27 -12.51 12.02
CA GLU A 153 1.11 -13.92 11.71
C GLU A 153 2.32 -14.76 12.14
N LEU A 154 3.53 -14.23 12.01
CA LEU A 154 4.76 -14.93 12.40
C LEU A 154 4.87 -15.11 13.92
N VAL A 155 4.54 -14.08 14.70
CA VAL A 155 4.63 -14.16 16.17
C VAL A 155 3.68 -15.20 16.77
N LYS A 156 2.53 -15.47 16.10
CA LYS A 156 1.59 -16.51 16.53
C LYS A 156 2.17 -17.92 16.43
N VAL A 157 3.09 -18.15 15.51
CA VAL A 157 3.70 -19.49 15.27
C VAL A 157 5.10 -19.62 15.85
N ASN A 158 5.80 -18.52 16.08
CA ASN A 158 7.09 -18.51 16.77
C ASN A 158 7.21 -17.27 17.67
N PRO A 159 7.08 -17.43 19.00
CA PRO A 159 7.19 -16.31 19.93
C PRO A 159 8.61 -15.76 20.09
N LYS A 160 9.63 -16.39 19.50
CA LYS A 160 11.01 -15.90 19.44
C LYS A 160 11.24 -15.12 18.15
N LEU A 161 10.36 -14.16 17.86
CA LEU A 161 10.43 -13.28 16.69
C LEU A 161 11.14 -11.97 17.05
N ILE A 162 12.24 -11.68 16.37
CA ILE A 162 12.90 -10.37 16.40
C ILE A 162 12.48 -9.63 15.14
N VAL A 163 12.01 -8.39 15.28
CA VAL A 163 11.75 -7.50 14.14
C VAL A 163 12.92 -6.54 14.00
N ALA A 164 13.64 -6.63 12.89
CA ALA A 164 14.70 -5.71 12.52
C ALA A 164 14.14 -4.69 11.52
N ILE A 165 14.02 -3.43 11.93
CA ILE A 165 13.49 -2.34 11.11
C ILE A 165 14.65 -1.59 10.45
N HIS A 166 14.56 -1.43 9.15
CA HIS A 166 15.44 -0.58 8.37
C HIS A 166 14.64 0.62 7.84
N ALA A 167 14.84 1.78 8.45
CA ALA A 167 14.17 3.02 8.08
C ALA A 167 14.94 4.23 8.60
N GLY A 168 14.98 5.33 7.85
CA GLY A 168 15.65 6.58 8.23
C GLY A 168 14.93 7.39 9.31
N GLY A 169 13.77 6.94 9.78
CA GLY A 169 12.99 7.62 10.82
C GLY A 169 11.99 6.70 11.49
N GLY A 170 11.15 7.25 12.38
CA GLY A 170 10.17 6.48 13.14
C GLY A 170 9.17 5.71 12.29
N ILE A 171 8.72 4.56 12.79
CA ILE A 171 7.71 3.68 12.20
C ILE A 171 6.58 3.46 13.20
N ASN A 172 5.34 3.41 12.72
CA ASN A 172 4.19 3.02 13.52
C ASN A 172 4.23 1.52 13.82
N MET A 173 4.49 1.17 15.06
CA MET A 173 4.56 -0.22 15.53
C MET A 173 3.36 -0.60 16.40
N THR A 174 2.39 0.29 16.59
CA THR A 174 1.29 0.11 17.55
C THR A 174 0.44 -1.14 17.32
N ARG A 175 0.43 -1.67 16.10
CA ARG A 175 -0.35 -2.86 15.76
C ARG A 175 0.25 -4.18 16.25
N TRP A 176 1.55 -4.19 16.59
CA TRP A 176 2.26 -5.44 16.88
C TRP A 176 3.37 -5.34 17.93
N ILE A 177 3.78 -4.14 18.35
CA ILE A 177 4.92 -3.95 19.27
C ILE A 177 4.78 -4.76 20.57
N ASP A 178 3.57 -4.83 21.13
CA ASP A 178 3.31 -5.57 22.37
C ASP A 178 3.29 -7.10 22.19
N GLN A 179 3.37 -7.58 20.95
CA GLN A 179 3.30 -9.00 20.63
C GLN A 179 4.70 -9.61 20.38
N VAL A 180 5.69 -8.79 20.09
CA VAL A 180 7.03 -9.26 19.74
C VAL A 180 8.01 -9.07 20.89
N PRO A 181 8.91 -10.05 21.15
CA PRO A 181 9.85 -9.98 22.28
C PRO A 181 10.97 -8.96 22.08
N ALA A 182 11.32 -8.63 20.84
CA ALA A 182 12.38 -7.69 20.55
C ALA A 182 12.21 -6.98 19.22
N VAL A 183 12.61 -5.71 19.20
CA VAL A 183 12.71 -4.88 17.99
C VAL A 183 14.09 -4.23 17.96
N VAL A 184 14.73 -4.27 16.80
CA VAL A 184 15.98 -3.56 16.52
C VAL A 184 15.65 -2.57 15.41
N HIS A 185 16.01 -1.30 15.59
CA HIS A 185 15.85 -0.26 14.59
C HIS A 185 17.24 0.21 14.14
N ALA A 186 17.51 0.15 12.84
CA ALA A 186 18.78 0.53 12.21
C ALA A 186 18.59 1.64 11.19
#